data_790ea15b4d2a23c71d22b533ffeb4051
#
_entry.id   790ea15b4d2a23c71d22b533ffeb4051
#
_cell.length_a   1.000
_cell.length_b   1.000
_cell.length_c   1.000
_cell.angle_alpha   90.00
_cell.angle_beta   90.00
_cell.angle_gamma   90.00
#
_symmetry.space_group_name_H-M   'P 1'
#
loop_
_entity.id
_entity.type
_entity.pdbx_description
1 polymer ?
#
loop_
_entity_poly.entity_id
_entity_poly.type
_entity_poly.pdbx_seq_one_letter_code
_entity_poly.pdbx_strand_id
1 'polypeptide(L)'
;MKVGVVGASGYVGGETLRLLVNHPDVEISMVTSRQHVGEYLHRIQPSLKGFTDLTFSELDYDKLTDKCDVVFTAVPHGTATEIVKALYDRGVKVIDLSADYRLHNQDAYDKWYGWEHPHPDYLEKSVFGVPELHREEIKKAQLVSCPGCMAVTSMLALAPLIKNDLIDTDHIIVDSKIGSSGAGSGSGTAHAMRAGVIRPYKPAKHRHTGEIEQELSEIAGSKIRVSMSPHAVDVVRGILCTNHTFLKKDIEEKELWKIYRQAYGEERFVRLIRDKKGLYKFPDPKFLVGSNFCDIGFDLDEDNNRLIALSASDNLMKGAAGSAIQNMNVMCGFDEMDGLRYTPLTPV
;
A
#
# COMPACT_ATOMS: atom_id res chain seq x y z
N MET A 1 -21.09 -3.05 -10.79
CA MET A 1 -19.87 -2.71 -11.54
C MET A 1 -19.07 -3.99 -11.79
N LYS A 2 -18.47 -4.15 -12.97
CA LYS A 2 -17.70 -5.36 -13.34
C LYS A 2 -16.20 -5.09 -13.24
N VAL A 3 -15.47 -6.02 -12.63
CA VAL A 3 -14.03 -5.88 -12.45
C VAL A 3 -13.23 -7.06 -12.98
N GLY A 4 -12.01 -6.77 -13.42
CA GLY A 4 -11.00 -7.76 -13.81
C GLY A 4 -9.80 -7.73 -12.87
N VAL A 5 -9.14 -8.88 -12.67
CA VAL A 5 -7.88 -8.96 -11.92
C VAL A 5 -6.82 -9.66 -12.75
N VAL A 6 -5.81 -8.91 -13.15
CA VAL A 6 -4.64 -9.41 -13.88
C VAL A 6 -3.55 -9.79 -12.87
N GLY A 7 -3.06 -11.03 -12.94
CA GLY A 7 -2.10 -11.57 -11.97
C GLY A 7 -2.75 -12.14 -10.70
N ALA A 8 -3.95 -12.67 -10.82
CA ALA A 8 -4.81 -13.14 -9.72
C ALA A 8 -4.25 -14.36 -8.94
N SER A 9 -3.19 -15.01 -9.42
CA SER A 9 -2.59 -16.19 -8.76
C SER A 9 -1.61 -15.87 -7.63
N GLY A 10 -1.12 -14.62 -7.54
CA GLY A 10 -0.22 -14.16 -6.47
C GLY A 10 -0.93 -13.83 -5.16
N TYR A 11 -0.17 -13.55 -4.08
CA TYR A 11 -0.75 -13.18 -2.78
C TYR A 11 -1.60 -11.89 -2.86
N VAL A 12 -1.10 -10.86 -3.52
CA VAL A 12 -1.82 -9.59 -3.66
C VAL A 12 -3.08 -9.78 -4.49
N GLY A 13 -2.99 -10.48 -5.64
CA GLY A 13 -4.17 -10.78 -6.46
C GLY A 13 -5.21 -11.63 -5.73
N GLY A 14 -4.78 -12.65 -4.98
CA GLY A 14 -5.66 -13.48 -4.14
C GLY A 14 -6.35 -12.68 -3.03
N GLU A 15 -5.61 -11.78 -2.37
CA GLU A 15 -6.18 -10.90 -1.34
C GLU A 15 -7.16 -9.89 -1.94
N THR A 16 -6.84 -9.30 -3.11
CA THR A 16 -7.78 -8.44 -3.85
C THR A 16 -9.08 -9.17 -4.15
N LEU A 17 -9.01 -10.42 -4.63
CA LEU A 17 -10.19 -11.24 -4.90
C LEU A 17 -10.98 -11.57 -3.63
N ARG A 18 -10.28 -11.86 -2.51
CA ARG A 18 -10.94 -12.11 -1.21
C ARG A 18 -11.78 -10.92 -0.75
N LEU A 19 -11.34 -9.72 -1.04
CA LEU A 19 -12.09 -8.50 -0.72
C LEU A 19 -13.23 -8.26 -1.71
N LEU A 20 -13.00 -8.46 -3.01
CA LEU A 20 -13.98 -8.25 -4.07
C LEU A 20 -15.17 -9.18 -4.00
N VAL A 21 -14.99 -10.47 -3.62
CA VAL A 21 -16.13 -11.42 -3.47
C VAL A 21 -17.10 -11.01 -2.36
N ASN A 22 -16.69 -10.12 -1.45
CA ASN A 22 -17.54 -9.59 -0.38
C ASN A 22 -17.94 -8.11 -0.62
N HIS A 23 -17.62 -7.55 -1.78
CA HIS A 23 -18.03 -6.19 -2.11
C HIS A 23 -19.47 -6.16 -2.61
N PRO A 24 -20.37 -5.31 -2.05
CA PRO A 24 -21.80 -5.38 -2.35
C PRO A 24 -22.14 -5.04 -3.81
N ASP A 25 -21.37 -4.14 -4.43
CA ASP A 25 -21.71 -3.53 -5.73
C ASP A 25 -20.78 -3.96 -6.87
N VAL A 26 -19.93 -4.98 -6.64
CA VAL A 26 -18.92 -5.42 -7.60
C VAL A 26 -19.08 -6.89 -7.97
N GLU A 27 -18.97 -7.18 -9.25
CA GLU A 27 -18.91 -8.52 -9.83
C GLU A 27 -17.52 -8.75 -10.43
N ILE A 28 -16.86 -9.85 -10.06
CA ILE A 28 -15.60 -10.26 -10.67
C ILE A 28 -15.90 -10.95 -11.99
N SER A 29 -15.58 -10.31 -13.10
CA SER A 29 -15.91 -10.80 -14.45
C SER A 29 -14.79 -11.59 -15.10
N MET A 30 -13.53 -11.28 -14.76
CA MET A 30 -12.37 -11.92 -15.38
C MET A 30 -11.17 -11.97 -14.43
N VAL A 31 -10.49 -13.12 -14.39
CA VAL A 31 -9.23 -13.29 -13.66
C VAL A 31 -8.17 -13.91 -14.58
N THR A 32 -6.96 -13.38 -14.57
CA THR A 32 -5.91 -13.89 -15.46
C THR A 32 -4.69 -14.41 -14.70
N SER A 33 -4.04 -15.42 -15.31
CA SER A 33 -2.75 -15.92 -14.87
C SER A 33 -2.01 -16.49 -16.08
N ARG A 34 -0.68 -16.36 -16.13
CA ARG A 34 0.14 -16.97 -17.18
C ARG A 34 0.31 -18.48 -16.98
N GLN A 35 0.29 -18.96 -15.75
CA GLN A 35 0.65 -20.34 -15.39
C GLN A 35 -0.56 -21.24 -15.17
N HIS A 36 -1.74 -20.69 -14.92
CA HIS A 36 -2.90 -21.43 -14.44
C HIS A 36 -4.14 -21.31 -15.36
N VAL A 37 -3.92 -21.02 -16.64
CA VAL A 37 -5.02 -20.90 -17.62
C VAL A 37 -5.87 -22.16 -17.66
N GLY A 38 -7.20 -22.00 -17.54
CA GLY A 38 -8.18 -23.09 -17.51
C GLY A 38 -8.39 -23.74 -16.13
N GLU A 39 -7.53 -23.45 -15.14
CA GLU A 39 -7.73 -23.95 -13.78
C GLU A 39 -8.77 -23.12 -13.01
N TYR A 40 -9.51 -23.77 -12.13
CA TYR A 40 -10.40 -23.05 -11.21
C TYR A 40 -9.61 -22.17 -10.25
N LEU A 41 -10.09 -20.95 -10.03
CA LEU A 41 -9.46 -19.96 -9.14
C LEU A 41 -9.21 -20.54 -7.74
N HIS A 42 -10.18 -21.24 -7.17
CA HIS A 42 -10.09 -21.80 -5.82
C HIS A 42 -9.07 -22.94 -5.67
N ARG A 43 -8.51 -23.49 -6.77
CA ARG A 43 -7.40 -24.47 -6.70
C ARG A 43 -6.08 -23.77 -6.32
N ILE A 44 -5.91 -22.53 -6.77
CA ILE A 44 -4.71 -21.72 -6.52
C ILE A 44 -4.92 -20.81 -5.30
N GLN A 45 -6.15 -20.35 -5.09
CA GLN A 45 -6.57 -19.53 -3.95
C GLN A 45 -7.63 -20.28 -3.13
N PRO A 46 -7.24 -21.24 -2.27
CA PRO A 46 -8.18 -22.17 -1.58
C PRO A 46 -9.19 -21.46 -0.68
N SER A 47 -8.86 -20.26 -0.17
CA SER A 47 -9.76 -19.44 0.64
C SER A 47 -11.02 -18.97 -0.11
N LEU A 48 -11.02 -19.04 -1.44
CA LEU A 48 -12.14 -18.63 -2.30
C LEU A 48 -13.05 -19.81 -2.70
N LYS A 49 -12.79 -21.01 -2.18
CA LYS A 49 -13.65 -22.18 -2.44
C LYS A 49 -15.05 -21.97 -1.85
N GLY A 50 -16.05 -22.10 -2.71
CA GLY A 50 -17.47 -21.88 -2.35
C GLY A 50 -17.93 -20.42 -2.49
N PHE A 51 -17.04 -19.50 -2.85
CA PHE A 51 -17.38 -18.10 -3.13
C PHE A 51 -17.43 -17.81 -4.63
N THR A 52 -16.64 -18.51 -5.44
CA THR A 52 -16.63 -18.33 -6.89
C THR A 52 -16.11 -19.59 -7.61
N ASP A 53 -16.65 -19.84 -8.79
CA ASP A 53 -16.23 -20.92 -9.70
C ASP A 53 -15.49 -20.37 -10.93
N LEU A 54 -14.98 -19.16 -10.86
CA LEU A 54 -14.19 -18.58 -11.94
C LEU A 54 -12.96 -19.43 -12.26
N THR A 55 -12.60 -19.47 -13.53
CA THR A 55 -11.38 -20.07 -14.05
C THR A 55 -10.41 -18.98 -14.53
N PHE A 56 -9.11 -19.23 -14.40
CA PHE A 56 -8.12 -18.34 -14.97
C PHE A 56 -8.18 -18.34 -16.49
N SER A 57 -8.12 -17.17 -17.09
CA SER A 57 -7.98 -16.98 -18.52
C SER A 57 -6.59 -16.42 -18.90
N GLU A 58 -6.27 -16.48 -20.18
CA GLU A 58 -5.15 -15.72 -20.74
C GLU A 58 -5.43 -14.22 -20.66
N LEU A 59 -4.36 -13.42 -20.70
CA LEU A 59 -4.45 -11.98 -20.82
C LEU A 59 -4.96 -11.61 -22.22
N ASP A 60 -6.12 -10.99 -22.28
CA ASP A 60 -6.78 -10.55 -23.51
C ASP A 60 -7.35 -9.16 -23.25
N TYR A 61 -6.73 -8.14 -23.86
CA TYR A 61 -7.07 -6.74 -23.63
C TYR A 61 -8.47 -6.40 -24.12
N ASP A 62 -8.90 -6.95 -25.26
CA ASP A 62 -10.19 -6.66 -25.83
C ASP A 62 -11.31 -7.26 -24.96
N LYS A 63 -11.13 -8.50 -24.50
CA LYS A 63 -12.05 -9.11 -23.52
C LYS A 63 -12.11 -8.38 -22.19
N LEU A 64 -10.97 -7.89 -21.68
CA LEU A 64 -10.94 -7.08 -20.46
C LEU A 64 -11.70 -5.77 -20.66
N THR A 65 -11.52 -5.11 -21.80
CA THR A 65 -12.21 -3.87 -22.13
C THR A 65 -13.72 -4.07 -22.26
N ASP A 66 -14.15 -5.16 -22.90
CA ASP A 66 -15.58 -5.46 -23.13
C ASP A 66 -16.30 -5.90 -21.84
N LYS A 67 -15.59 -6.50 -20.88
CA LYS A 67 -16.17 -7.13 -19.72
C LYS A 67 -15.97 -6.40 -18.40
N CYS A 68 -15.07 -5.44 -18.33
CA CYS A 68 -14.65 -4.82 -17.06
C CYS A 68 -14.70 -3.30 -17.12
N ASP A 69 -15.30 -2.69 -16.12
CA ASP A 69 -15.31 -1.24 -15.90
C ASP A 69 -13.99 -0.79 -15.24
N VAL A 70 -13.43 -1.66 -14.37
CA VAL A 70 -12.17 -1.44 -13.65
C VAL A 70 -11.32 -2.69 -13.72
N VAL A 71 -10.01 -2.53 -13.93
CA VAL A 71 -9.04 -3.64 -13.92
C VAL A 71 -7.96 -3.38 -12.87
N PHE A 72 -7.74 -4.38 -12.02
CA PHE A 72 -6.63 -4.43 -11.08
C PHE A 72 -5.44 -5.14 -11.72
N THR A 73 -4.24 -4.55 -11.63
CA THR A 73 -3.00 -5.21 -12.08
C THR A 73 -2.15 -5.59 -10.87
N ALA A 74 -2.03 -6.89 -10.61
CA ALA A 74 -1.28 -7.47 -9.49
C ALA A 74 -0.13 -8.38 -10.02
N VAL A 75 0.68 -7.82 -10.89
CA VAL A 75 1.78 -8.51 -11.58
C VAL A 75 3.16 -8.08 -11.04
N PRO A 76 4.23 -8.83 -11.32
CA PRO A 76 5.58 -8.43 -10.95
C PRO A 76 5.96 -7.06 -11.54
N HIS A 77 6.81 -6.33 -10.82
CA HIS A 77 7.33 -5.03 -11.26
C HIS A 77 8.04 -5.16 -12.62
N GLY A 78 7.89 -4.14 -13.47
CA GLY A 78 8.36 -4.12 -14.85
C GLY A 78 7.43 -4.87 -15.83
N THR A 79 6.36 -5.50 -15.35
CA THR A 79 5.41 -6.25 -16.19
C THR A 79 4.12 -5.49 -16.47
N ALA A 80 3.74 -4.57 -15.59
CA ALA A 80 2.49 -3.84 -15.71
C ALA A 80 2.55 -2.70 -16.73
N THR A 81 3.72 -2.24 -17.13
CA THR A 81 3.89 -1.08 -18.02
C THR A 81 3.04 -1.15 -19.28
N GLU A 82 3.14 -2.25 -20.03
CA GLU A 82 2.37 -2.48 -21.26
C GLU A 82 0.89 -2.75 -20.97
N ILE A 83 0.60 -3.48 -19.89
CA ILE A 83 -0.78 -3.85 -19.53
C ILE A 83 -1.58 -2.60 -19.17
N VAL A 84 -1.02 -1.75 -18.31
CA VAL A 84 -1.66 -0.51 -17.86
C VAL A 84 -1.87 0.43 -19.05
N LYS A 85 -0.82 0.64 -19.87
CA LYS A 85 -0.93 1.46 -21.08
C LYS A 85 -2.04 0.98 -22.00
N ALA A 86 -2.05 -0.34 -22.32
CA ALA A 86 -3.03 -0.90 -23.24
C ALA A 86 -4.48 -0.76 -22.75
N LEU A 87 -4.72 -0.90 -21.44
CA LEU A 87 -6.03 -0.73 -20.83
C LEU A 87 -6.43 0.76 -20.73
N TYR A 88 -5.48 1.61 -20.35
CA TYR A 88 -5.70 3.06 -20.26
C TYR A 88 -6.12 3.65 -21.60
N ASP A 89 -5.41 3.28 -22.69
CA ASP A 89 -5.71 3.78 -24.06
C ASP A 89 -7.08 3.30 -24.57
N ARG A 90 -7.61 2.21 -24.01
CA ARG A 90 -8.95 1.69 -24.28
C ARG A 90 -10.05 2.31 -23.40
N GLY A 91 -9.71 3.26 -22.54
CA GLY A 91 -10.65 3.95 -21.65
C GLY A 91 -11.04 3.17 -20.38
N VAL A 92 -10.39 2.04 -20.10
CA VAL A 92 -10.62 1.25 -18.89
C VAL A 92 -10.01 1.96 -17.68
N LYS A 93 -10.70 1.99 -16.55
CA LYS A 93 -10.12 2.45 -15.28
C LYS A 93 -9.16 1.39 -14.73
N VAL A 94 -7.96 1.80 -14.31
CA VAL A 94 -6.92 0.89 -13.86
C VAL A 94 -6.48 1.22 -12.43
N ILE A 95 -6.42 0.19 -11.59
CA ILE A 95 -5.80 0.23 -10.27
C ILE A 95 -4.54 -0.64 -10.33
N ASP A 96 -3.37 -0.02 -10.36
CA ASP A 96 -2.10 -0.73 -10.44
C ASP A 96 -1.51 -0.99 -9.05
N LEU A 97 -1.33 -2.26 -8.70
CA LEU A 97 -0.66 -2.70 -7.47
C LEU A 97 0.82 -3.01 -7.69
N SER A 98 1.31 -2.90 -8.92
CA SER A 98 2.74 -3.00 -9.22
C SER A 98 3.49 -1.72 -8.78
N ALA A 99 4.76 -1.63 -9.12
CA ALA A 99 5.53 -0.40 -8.87
C ALA A 99 5.66 0.48 -10.12
N ASP A 100 5.06 0.07 -11.23
CA ASP A 100 5.44 0.55 -12.54
C ASP A 100 4.95 1.97 -12.83
N TYR A 101 3.96 2.48 -12.08
CA TYR A 101 3.42 3.83 -12.25
C TYR A 101 3.39 4.65 -10.95
N ARG A 102 4.22 4.28 -9.94
CA ARG A 102 4.25 4.97 -8.64
C ARG A 102 5.04 6.26 -8.64
N LEU A 103 6.15 6.29 -9.41
CA LEU A 103 7.02 7.47 -9.44
C LEU A 103 6.69 8.33 -10.65
N HIS A 104 6.55 9.63 -10.44
CA HIS A 104 6.17 10.59 -11.48
C HIS A 104 7.38 11.00 -12.37
N ASN A 105 8.60 10.76 -11.88
CA ASN A 105 9.83 11.09 -12.60
C ASN A 105 10.46 9.83 -13.21
N GLN A 106 10.71 9.86 -14.52
CA GLN A 106 11.38 8.78 -15.25
C GLN A 106 12.77 8.45 -14.68
N ASP A 107 13.60 9.44 -14.36
CA ASP A 107 14.94 9.22 -13.81
C ASP A 107 14.93 8.50 -12.45
N ALA A 108 13.81 8.62 -11.72
CA ALA A 108 13.64 7.92 -10.46
C ALA A 108 13.49 6.39 -10.64
N TYR A 109 13.01 5.91 -11.81
CA TYR A 109 12.95 4.47 -12.09
C TYR A 109 14.34 3.86 -12.24
N ASP A 110 15.27 4.50 -12.95
CA ASP A 110 16.65 4.03 -13.02
C ASP A 110 17.29 3.98 -11.63
N LYS A 111 17.15 5.05 -10.86
CA LYS A 111 17.71 5.14 -9.50
C LYS A 111 17.19 4.07 -8.55
N TRP A 112 15.87 3.82 -8.52
CA TRP A 112 15.21 3.04 -7.47
C TRP A 112 14.85 1.62 -7.91
N TYR A 113 14.62 1.41 -9.21
CA TYR A 113 14.21 0.13 -9.79
C TYR A 113 15.26 -0.48 -10.73
N GLY A 114 16.22 0.31 -11.24
CA GLY A 114 17.31 -0.14 -12.09
C GLY A 114 16.89 -0.41 -13.54
N TRP A 115 15.84 0.26 -14.02
CA TRP A 115 15.38 0.17 -15.40
C TRP A 115 14.75 1.49 -15.87
N GLU A 116 14.79 1.74 -17.18
CA GLU A 116 14.18 2.90 -17.81
C GLU A 116 12.70 2.63 -18.09
N HIS A 117 11.80 3.57 -17.70
CA HIS A 117 10.37 3.39 -17.89
C HIS A 117 10.00 3.54 -19.37
N PRO A 118 9.35 2.52 -20.02
CA PRO A 118 9.09 2.54 -21.46
C PRO A 118 8.01 3.56 -21.88
N HIS A 119 7.17 4.01 -20.94
CA HIS A 119 6.05 4.92 -21.21
C HIS A 119 6.03 6.10 -20.24
N PRO A 120 7.04 6.99 -20.26
CA PRO A 120 7.13 8.10 -19.31
C PRO A 120 5.93 9.06 -19.36
N ASP A 121 5.29 9.23 -20.52
CA ASP A 121 4.11 10.09 -20.70
C ASP A 121 2.88 9.64 -19.90
N TYR A 122 2.89 8.41 -19.36
CA TYR A 122 1.82 7.89 -18.53
C TYR A 122 2.09 8.07 -17.02
N LEU A 123 3.31 8.43 -16.63
CA LEU A 123 3.65 8.65 -15.22
C LEU A 123 2.87 9.82 -14.63
N GLU A 124 2.75 10.93 -15.37
CA GLU A 124 1.98 12.11 -14.95
C GLU A 124 0.45 11.88 -14.96
N LYS A 125 -0.03 10.83 -15.66
CA LYS A 125 -1.45 10.44 -15.69
C LYS A 125 -1.85 9.58 -14.51
N SER A 126 -0.89 9.02 -13.81
CA SER A 126 -1.11 8.16 -12.65
C SER A 126 -1.27 9.00 -11.39
N VAL A 127 -2.36 8.77 -10.67
CA VAL A 127 -2.55 9.34 -9.34
C VAL A 127 -2.01 8.37 -8.30
N PHE A 128 -1.24 8.87 -7.35
CA PHE A 128 -0.70 8.04 -6.26
C PHE A 128 -1.80 7.66 -5.27
N GLY A 129 -2.04 6.36 -5.11
CA GLY A 129 -3.23 5.79 -4.51
C GLY A 129 -3.24 5.77 -2.99
N VAL A 130 -3.18 6.94 -2.35
CA VAL A 130 -3.34 7.13 -0.91
C VAL A 130 -4.54 8.06 -0.69
N PRO A 131 -5.77 7.52 -0.50
CA PRO A 131 -6.98 8.34 -0.37
C PRO A 131 -6.92 9.39 0.72
N GLU A 132 -6.20 9.13 1.79
CA GLU A 132 -6.00 10.07 2.90
C GLU A 132 -5.20 11.33 2.51
N LEU A 133 -4.49 11.28 1.37
CA LEU A 133 -3.68 12.40 0.84
C LEU A 133 -4.23 12.94 -0.49
N HIS A 134 -4.79 12.07 -1.37
CA HIS A 134 -5.11 12.37 -2.77
C HIS A 134 -6.57 12.06 -3.17
N ARG A 135 -7.52 12.14 -2.20
CA ARG A 135 -8.92 11.72 -2.43
C ARG A 135 -9.57 12.41 -3.64
N GLU A 136 -9.38 13.72 -3.80
CA GLU A 136 -10.05 14.48 -4.86
C GLU A 136 -9.43 14.22 -6.25
N GLU A 137 -8.16 13.90 -6.30
CA GLU A 137 -7.46 13.46 -7.51
C GLU A 137 -7.90 12.05 -7.91
N ILE A 138 -8.00 11.12 -6.96
CA ILE A 138 -8.43 9.74 -7.18
C ILE A 138 -9.86 9.68 -7.74
N LYS A 139 -10.77 10.52 -7.26
CA LYS A 139 -12.15 10.61 -7.80
C LYS A 139 -12.19 10.89 -9.30
N LYS A 140 -11.19 11.59 -9.83
CA LYS A 140 -11.11 12.02 -11.24
C LYS A 140 -10.19 11.14 -12.08
N ALA A 141 -9.45 10.25 -11.44
CA ALA A 141 -8.43 9.44 -12.09
C ALA A 141 -9.02 8.36 -13.00
N GLN A 142 -8.30 8.03 -14.06
CA GLN A 142 -8.47 6.81 -14.83
C GLN A 142 -7.42 5.76 -14.44
N LEU A 143 -6.24 6.19 -13.98
CA LEU A 143 -5.14 5.36 -13.50
C LEU A 143 -4.76 5.75 -12.08
N VAL A 144 -4.79 4.78 -11.17
CA VAL A 144 -4.31 4.93 -9.79
C VAL A 144 -3.24 3.89 -9.53
N SER A 145 -2.07 4.32 -9.07
CA SER A 145 -0.98 3.44 -8.66
C SER A 145 -0.95 3.29 -7.14
N CYS A 146 -1.14 2.06 -6.66
CA CYS A 146 -1.09 1.77 -5.23
C CYS A 146 0.33 1.85 -4.68
N PRO A 147 0.55 2.47 -3.51
CA PRO A 147 1.87 2.61 -2.90
C PRO A 147 2.49 1.28 -2.49
N GLY A 148 3.78 1.28 -2.26
CA GLY A 148 4.47 0.21 -1.56
C GLY A 148 4.03 0.13 -0.09
N CYS A 149 3.94 -1.10 0.43
CA CYS A 149 3.34 -1.35 1.74
C CYS A 149 4.03 -0.61 2.90
N MET A 150 5.36 -0.59 2.95
CA MET A 150 6.09 0.17 3.97
C MET A 150 6.07 1.68 3.69
N ALA A 151 5.94 2.08 2.41
CA ALA A 151 5.85 3.49 2.03
C ALA A 151 4.56 4.11 2.58
N VAL A 152 3.38 3.54 2.28
CA VAL A 152 2.10 4.06 2.78
C VAL A 152 2.06 4.08 4.30
N THR A 153 2.55 3.03 4.96
CA THR A 153 2.56 2.94 6.42
C THR A 153 3.40 4.07 7.03
N SER A 154 4.59 4.35 6.48
CA SER A 154 5.46 5.45 6.96
C SER A 154 4.90 6.83 6.61
N MET A 155 4.43 7.02 5.38
CA MET A 155 3.93 8.32 4.91
C MET A 155 2.74 8.82 5.73
N LEU A 156 1.80 7.93 6.08
CA LEU A 156 0.66 8.30 6.92
C LEU A 156 1.09 8.82 8.30
N ALA A 157 2.18 8.32 8.88
CA ALA A 157 2.71 8.85 10.13
C ALA A 157 3.46 10.18 9.95
N LEU A 158 4.14 10.38 8.82
CA LEU A 158 5.01 11.52 8.59
C LEU A 158 4.31 12.73 7.97
N ALA A 159 3.31 12.52 7.12
CA ALA A 159 2.65 13.57 6.37
C ALA A 159 2.11 14.73 7.23
N PRO A 160 1.43 14.51 8.39
CA PRO A 160 0.99 15.61 9.24
C PRO A 160 2.14 16.44 9.82
N LEU A 161 3.28 15.81 10.11
CA LEU A 161 4.44 16.48 10.65
C LEU A 161 5.11 17.38 9.60
N ILE A 162 5.20 16.89 8.37
CA ILE A 162 5.73 17.64 7.23
C ILE A 162 4.81 18.80 6.87
N LYS A 163 3.50 18.55 6.76
CA LYS A 163 2.51 19.57 6.42
C LYS A 163 2.50 20.76 7.39
N ASN A 164 2.88 20.52 8.64
CA ASN A 164 2.94 21.54 9.69
C ASN A 164 4.37 22.06 9.95
N ASP A 165 5.34 21.72 9.11
CA ASP A 165 6.74 22.13 9.20
C ASP A 165 7.37 21.92 10.58
N LEU A 166 7.13 20.74 11.18
CA LEU A 166 7.52 20.43 12.56
C LEU A 166 8.90 19.77 12.67
N ILE A 167 9.32 19.05 11.63
CA ILE A 167 10.48 18.19 11.68
C ILE A 167 11.56 18.57 10.65
N ASP A 168 12.80 18.26 10.97
CA ASP A 168 13.92 18.38 10.03
C ASP A 168 13.71 17.41 8.85
N THR A 169 13.69 17.96 7.65
CA THR A 169 13.43 17.25 6.41
C THR A 169 14.65 16.60 5.78
N ASP A 170 15.83 16.90 6.28
CA ASP A 170 17.10 16.29 5.83
C ASP A 170 17.45 15.00 6.61
N HIS A 171 16.83 14.78 7.79
CA HIS A 171 17.18 13.70 8.71
C HIS A 171 15.97 12.87 9.13
N ILE A 172 15.26 12.30 8.16
CA ILE A 172 14.15 11.35 8.41
C ILE A 172 14.69 9.93 8.26
N ILE A 173 14.58 9.11 9.32
CA ILE A 173 15.00 7.71 9.31
C ILE A 173 13.80 6.83 9.48
N VAL A 174 13.58 5.91 8.54
CA VAL A 174 12.48 4.94 8.54
C VAL A 174 13.05 3.55 8.80
N ASP A 175 12.85 3.02 9.99
CA ASP A 175 13.22 1.65 10.36
C ASP A 175 11.96 0.77 10.32
N SER A 176 11.83 -0.05 9.26
CA SER A 176 10.63 -0.85 8.99
C SER A 176 10.85 -2.33 9.25
N LYS A 177 9.89 -2.96 9.91
CA LYS A 177 9.79 -4.42 10.09
C LYS A 177 8.64 -4.95 9.25
N ILE A 178 8.87 -6.01 8.48
CA ILE A 178 7.85 -6.55 7.56
C ILE A 178 7.79 -8.08 7.59
N GLY A 179 6.58 -8.60 7.56
CA GLY A 179 6.31 -10.03 7.50
C GLY A 179 6.67 -10.68 6.16
N SER A 180 6.74 -12.00 6.17
CA SER A 180 7.23 -12.84 5.06
C SER A 180 6.36 -12.74 3.80
N SER A 181 5.06 -12.51 3.91
CA SER A 181 4.15 -12.39 2.77
C SER A 181 4.48 -11.19 1.86
N GLY A 182 5.21 -10.18 2.36
CA GLY A 182 5.70 -9.05 1.55
C GLY A 182 6.69 -9.44 0.44
N ALA A 183 7.22 -10.67 0.46
CA ALA A 183 8.09 -11.19 -0.61
C ALA A 183 7.33 -11.77 -1.81
N GLY A 184 6.01 -11.95 -1.71
CA GLY A 184 5.17 -12.56 -2.73
C GLY A 184 5.21 -14.11 -2.73
N SER A 185 4.28 -14.72 -3.46
CA SER A 185 4.11 -16.19 -3.53
C SER A 185 5.23 -16.92 -4.30
N GLY A 186 5.88 -16.23 -5.23
CA GLY A 186 6.96 -16.80 -6.06
C GLY A 186 8.30 -16.95 -5.35
N SER A 187 8.41 -16.55 -4.10
CA SER A 187 9.68 -16.53 -3.36
C SER A 187 10.11 -17.87 -2.75
N GLY A 188 9.41 -18.97 -3.08
CA GLY A 188 9.80 -20.37 -2.78
C GLY A 188 10.23 -20.62 -1.33
N THR A 189 11.54 -20.65 -1.11
CA THR A 189 12.15 -20.89 0.21
C THR A 189 12.10 -19.67 1.16
N ALA A 190 11.61 -18.51 0.72
CA ALA A 190 11.71 -17.28 1.50
C ALA A 190 10.96 -17.36 2.83
N HIS A 191 9.83 -18.07 2.91
CA HIS A 191 9.08 -18.24 4.16
C HIS A 191 9.85 -19.09 5.17
N ALA A 192 10.40 -20.25 4.76
CA ALA A 192 11.23 -21.09 5.60
C ALA A 192 12.50 -20.35 6.07
N MET A 193 13.11 -19.56 5.20
CA MET A 193 14.29 -18.75 5.53
C MET A 193 13.98 -17.53 6.41
N ARG A 194 12.72 -17.26 6.69
CA ARG A 194 12.30 -16.16 7.57
C ARG A 194 11.81 -16.63 8.95
N ALA A 195 11.62 -17.93 9.13
CA ALA A 195 11.26 -18.47 10.43
C ALA A 195 12.38 -18.21 11.47
N GLY A 196 12.03 -17.64 12.62
CA GLY A 196 12.96 -17.35 13.71
C GLY A 196 13.98 -16.24 13.41
N VAL A 197 13.78 -15.38 12.41
CA VAL A 197 14.77 -14.35 12.06
C VAL A 197 14.29 -12.92 12.26
N ILE A 198 15.25 -12.04 12.55
CA ILE A 198 15.18 -10.59 12.34
C ILE A 198 16.37 -10.27 11.45
N ARG A 199 16.10 -9.89 10.18
CA ARG A 199 17.14 -9.75 9.16
C ARG A 199 17.01 -8.43 8.40
N PRO A 200 18.02 -7.54 8.46
CA PRO A 200 18.04 -6.38 7.56
C PRO A 200 18.21 -6.84 6.10
N TYR A 201 17.53 -6.17 5.19
CA TYR A 201 17.72 -6.36 3.75
C TYR A 201 17.65 -5.01 3.04
N LYS A 202 18.54 -4.78 2.06
CA LYS A 202 18.68 -3.49 1.39
C LYS A 202 18.65 -2.30 2.37
N PRO A 203 19.54 -2.26 3.38
CA PRO A 203 19.53 -1.24 4.43
C PRO A 203 19.83 0.17 3.91
N ALA A 204 20.28 0.27 2.67
CA ALA A 204 20.34 1.50 1.89
C ALA A 204 19.69 1.29 0.53
N LYS A 205 19.13 2.34 -0.06
CA LYS A 205 18.52 2.32 -1.41
C LYS A 205 17.36 1.30 -1.57
N HIS A 206 16.51 1.15 -0.57
CA HIS A 206 15.25 0.43 -0.76
C HIS A 206 14.30 1.25 -1.63
N ARG A 207 13.64 0.62 -2.62
CA ARG A 207 12.79 1.31 -3.61
C ARG A 207 11.65 2.16 -3.00
N HIS A 208 11.07 1.74 -1.86
CA HIS A 208 10.04 2.53 -1.17
C HIS A 208 10.56 3.88 -0.67
N THR A 209 11.88 4.07 -0.55
CA THR A 209 12.46 5.39 -0.23
C THR A 209 12.08 6.43 -1.27
N GLY A 210 12.12 6.06 -2.56
CA GLY A 210 11.74 6.96 -3.65
C GLY A 210 10.28 7.40 -3.59
N GLU A 211 9.38 6.49 -3.20
CA GLU A 211 7.96 6.80 -3.03
C GLU A 211 7.74 7.77 -1.85
N ILE A 212 8.40 7.51 -0.70
CA ILE A 212 8.29 8.38 0.48
C ILE A 212 8.89 9.76 0.20
N GLU A 213 10.07 9.83 -0.43
CA GLU A 213 10.71 11.09 -0.79
C GLU A 213 9.85 11.91 -1.75
N GLN A 214 9.24 11.29 -2.77
CA GLN A 214 8.35 11.94 -3.72
C GLN A 214 7.17 12.60 -3.00
N GLU A 215 6.35 11.80 -2.33
CA GLU A 215 5.11 12.26 -1.71
C GLU A 215 5.34 13.31 -0.62
N LEU A 216 6.31 13.07 0.26
CA LEU A 216 6.61 14.04 1.32
C LEU A 216 7.22 15.33 0.77
N SER A 217 7.97 15.27 -0.34
CA SER A 217 8.49 16.48 -1.01
C SER A 217 7.38 17.29 -1.67
N GLU A 218 6.38 16.65 -2.26
CA GLU A 218 5.20 17.31 -2.80
C GLU A 218 4.41 18.02 -1.70
N ILE A 219 4.18 17.35 -0.56
CA ILE A 219 3.52 17.96 0.61
C ILE A 219 4.30 19.16 1.17
N ALA A 220 5.63 19.07 1.22
CA ALA A 220 6.51 20.11 1.75
C ALA A 220 6.70 21.29 0.77
N GLY A 221 6.48 21.08 -0.53
CA GLY A 221 6.89 22.01 -1.59
C GLY A 221 8.42 22.17 -1.71
N SER A 222 9.19 21.23 -1.13
CA SER A 222 10.66 21.23 -1.13
C SER A 222 11.18 19.80 -1.02
N LYS A 223 12.44 19.60 -1.45
CA LYS A 223 13.05 18.27 -1.44
C LYS A 223 13.24 17.74 -0.02
N ILE A 224 12.72 16.54 0.21
CA ILE A 224 12.89 15.76 1.45
C ILE A 224 13.87 14.61 1.19
N ARG A 225 14.62 14.22 2.21
CA ARG A 225 15.52 13.07 2.22
C ARG A 225 15.10 12.06 3.28
N VAL A 226 15.02 10.80 2.87
CA VAL A 226 14.66 9.69 3.75
C VAL A 226 15.73 8.61 3.72
N SER A 227 16.11 8.14 4.90
CA SER A 227 16.99 6.98 5.08
C SER A 227 16.14 5.80 5.55
N MET A 228 15.96 4.78 4.69
CA MET A 228 15.12 3.62 5.01
C MET A 228 15.94 2.36 5.21
N SER A 229 15.70 1.66 6.34
CA SER A 229 16.31 0.38 6.68
C SER A 229 15.25 -0.68 6.99
N PRO A 230 14.83 -1.50 6.00
CA PRO A 230 13.84 -2.53 6.22
C PRO A 230 14.43 -3.81 6.81
N HIS A 231 13.64 -4.46 7.69
CA HIS A 231 13.95 -5.74 8.31
C HIS A 231 12.84 -6.76 8.03
N ALA A 232 13.23 -7.95 7.59
CA ALA A 232 12.35 -9.11 7.57
C ALA A 232 12.25 -9.67 8.98
N VAL A 233 11.03 -9.92 9.45
CA VAL A 233 10.75 -10.48 10.78
C VAL A 233 9.93 -11.75 10.68
N ASP A 234 9.95 -12.54 11.76
CA ASP A 234 9.26 -13.83 11.85
C ASP A 234 7.76 -13.67 12.14
N VAL A 235 7.08 -13.03 11.22
CA VAL A 235 5.61 -13.01 11.12
C VAL A 235 5.20 -13.18 9.66
N VAL A 236 4.00 -13.69 9.42
CA VAL A 236 3.51 -13.83 8.05
C VAL A 236 3.03 -12.49 7.50
N ARG A 237 2.17 -11.78 8.24
CA ARG A 237 1.61 -10.48 7.90
C ARG A 237 1.96 -9.44 8.94
N GLY A 238 2.03 -8.21 8.51
CA GLY A 238 2.21 -7.04 9.36
C GLY A 238 3.43 -6.22 8.99
N ILE A 239 3.30 -4.93 9.21
CA ILE A 239 4.36 -3.92 9.10
C ILE A 239 4.34 -3.07 10.37
N LEU A 240 5.53 -2.82 10.91
CA LEU A 240 5.77 -1.79 11.91
C LEU A 240 6.84 -0.85 11.38
N CYS A 241 6.53 0.44 11.26
CA CYS A 241 7.50 1.48 10.93
C CYS A 241 7.79 2.33 12.16
N THR A 242 9.06 2.45 12.50
CA THR A 242 9.59 3.37 13.50
C THR A 242 10.27 4.51 12.74
N ASN A 243 9.59 5.65 12.66
CA ASN A 243 10.08 6.81 11.92
C ASN A 243 10.74 7.78 12.91
N HIS A 244 12.08 7.84 12.91
CA HIS A 244 12.84 8.77 13.73
C HIS A 244 12.94 10.10 13.00
N THR A 245 12.53 11.15 13.68
CA THR A 245 12.57 12.53 13.18
C THR A 245 13.09 13.47 14.28
N PHE A 246 13.59 14.63 13.90
CA PHE A 246 14.06 15.64 14.82
C PHE A 246 13.20 16.90 14.71
N LEU A 247 12.75 17.41 15.84
CA LEU A 247 11.89 18.57 15.88
C LEU A 247 12.67 19.85 15.51
N LYS A 248 12.04 20.75 14.76
CA LYS A 248 12.57 22.10 14.48
C LYS A 248 12.39 23.06 15.64
N LYS A 249 11.43 22.78 16.52
CA LYS A 249 11.06 23.56 17.69
C LYS A 249 10.40 22.68 18.74
N ASP A 250 10.46 23.10 19.99
CA ASP A 250 9.74 22.43 21.06
C ASP A 250 8.22 22.42 20.78
N ILE A 251 7.58 21.30 21.07
CA ILE A 251 6.16 21.10 20.90
C ILE A 251 5.60 20.23 22.03
N GLU A 252 4.45 20.60 22.57
CA GLU A 252 3.78 19.78 23.58
C GLU A 252 3.10 18.55 22.96
N GLU A 253 3.10 17.42 23.67
CA GLU A 253 2.40 16.19 23.28
C GLU A 253 0.92 16.46 22.87
N LYS A 254 0.24 17.35 23.62
CA LYS A 254 -1.15 17.72 23.34
C LYS A 254 -1.32 18.37 21.96
N GLU A 255 -0.37 19.19 21.54
CA GLU A 255 -0.41 19.86 20.23
C GLU A 255 -0.16 18.86 19.10
N LEU A 256 0.78 17.93 19.25
CA LEU A 256 0.99 16.83 18.32
C LEU A 256 -0.29 16.01 18.12
N TRP A 257 -0.97 15.63 19.21
CA TRP A 257 -2.25 14.92 19.11
C TRP A 257 -3.34 15.74 18.41
N LYS A 258 -3.33 17.06 18.55
CA LYS A 258 -4.25 17.94 17.83
C LYS A 258 -3.97 17.91 16.33
N ILE A 259 -2.71 17.98 15.94
CA ILE A 259 -2.27 17.92 14.53
C ILE A 259 -2.69 16.59 13.87
N TYR A 260 -2.41 15.46 14.51
CA TYR A 260 -2.83 14.16 13.99
C TYR A 260 -4.36 14.01 13.90
N ARG A 261 -5.11 14.53 14.90
CA ARG A 261 -6.58 14.52 14.83
C ARG A 261 -7.12 15.43 13.72
N GLN A 262 -6.50 16.56 13.47
CA GLN A 262 -6.89 17.43 12.36
C GLN A 262 -6.64 16.77 11.00
N ALA A 263 -5.57 16.00 10.89
CA ALA A 263 -5.24 15.27 9.65
C ALA A 263 -6.15 14.05 9.43
N TYR A 264 -6.45 13.28 10.49
CA TYR A 264 -7.03 11.94 10.34
C TYR A 264 -8.30 11.69 11.16
N GLY A 265 -8.87 12.70 11.82
CA GLY A 265 -10.06 12.51 12.66
C GLY A 265 -11.29 12.00 11.90
N GLU A 266 -11.39 12.29 10.61
CA GLU A 266 -12.48 11.87 9.73
C GLU A 266 -12.08 10.69 8.82
N GLU A 267 -10.81 10.25 8.85
CA GLU A 267 -10.33 9.18 7.99
C GLU A 267 -10.77 7.80 8.47
N ARG A 268 -11.37 7.01 7.58
CA ARG A 268 -12.00 5.73 7.90
C ARG A 268 -11.01 4.65 8.32
N PHE A 269 -9.79 4.70 7.77
CA PHE A 269 -8.79 3.62 7.92
C PHE A 269 -7.53 4.05 8.65
N VAL A 270 -7.52 5.24 9.27
CA VAL A 270 -6.43 5.67 10.15
C VAL A 270 -6.94 5.72 11.59
N ARG A 271 -6.25 5.05 12.50
CA ARG A 271 -6.56 5.06 13.94
C ARG A 271 -5.39 5.67 14.71
N LEU A 272 -5.71 6.58 15.62
CA LEU A 272 -4.72 7.21 16.49
C LEU A 272 -4.65 6.47 17.82
N ILE A 273 -3.50 5.87 18.12
CA ILE A 273 -3.27 5.08 19.34
C ILE A 273 -2.70 5.99 20.43
N ARG A 274 -3.52 6.21 21.46
CA ARG A 274 -3.20 7.17 22.55
C ARG A 274 -3.29 6.56 23.94
N ASP A 275 -3.40 5.26 24.06
CA ASP A 275 -3.57 4.61 25.35
C ASP A 275 -2.30 4.70 26.20
N LYS A 276 -2.44 5.24 27.42
CA LYS A 276 -1.30 5.38 28.35
C LYS A 276 -1.03 4.10 29.16
N LYS A 277 -1.95 3.15 29.15
CA LYS A 277 -1.88 1.91 29.95
C LYS A 277 -2.33 0.71 29.10
N GLY A 278 -1.89 -0.48 29.48
CA GLY A 278 -2.26 -1.72 28.82
C GLY A 278 -1.23 -2.19 27.79
N LEU A 279 -1.55 -3.24 27.06
CA LEU A 279 -0.68 -3.84 26.03
C LEU A 279 -0.64 -3.00 24.75
N TYR A 280 -1.70 -2.27 24.47
CA TYR A 280 -1.87 -1.53 23.21
C TYR A 280 -1.59 -0.04 23.40
N LYS A 281 -0.37 0.29 23.81
CA LYS A 281 0.08 1.68 23.97
C LYS A 281 0.60 2.30 22.69
N PHE A 282 1.17 1.47 21.82
CA PHE A 282 1.75 1.86 20.54
C PHE A 282 1.18 0.99 19.43
N PRO A 283 1.24 1.46 18.17
CA PRO A 283 0.87 0.65 17.02
C PRO A 283 1.55 -0.72 17.02
N ASP A 284 0.75 -1.79 16.86
CA ASP A 284 1.24 -3.16 16.83
C ASP A 284 0.56 -3.89 15.64
N PRO A 285 1.33 -4.38 14.65
CA PRO A 285 0.78 -5.04 13.48
C PRO A 285 -0.05 -6.29 13.79
N LYS A 286 0.17 -6.93 14.94
CA LYS A 286 -0.60 -8.10 15.37
C LYS A 286 -2.10 -7.79 15.50
N PHE A 287 -2.45 -6.57 15.89
CA PHE A 287 -3.85 -6.13 16.04
C PHE A 287 -4.43 -5.50 14.77
N LEU A 288 -3.80 -5.77 13.60
CA LEU A 288 -4.20 -5.19 12.31
C LEU A 288 -4.37 -6.23 11.21
N VAL A 289 -3.96 -7.48 11.48
CA VAL A 289 -4.00 -8.56 10.50
C VAL A 289 -5.41 -8.76 9.94
N GLY A 290 -5.51 -8.75 8.61
CA GLY A 290 -6.76 -8.93 7.86
C GLY A 290 -7.65 -7.70 7.76
N SER A 291 -7.25 -6.54 8.31
CA SER A 291 -7.99 -5.28 8.24
C SER A 291 -7.28 -4.21 7.44
N ASN A 292 -8.04 -3.22 6.95
CA ASN A 292 -7.48 -2.09 6.18
C ASN A 292 -7.01 -0.92 7.05
N PHE A 293 -6.88 -1.10 8.36
CA PHE A 293 -6.45 -0.03 9.24
C PHE A 293 -4.94 0.21 9.19
N CYS A 294 -4.56 1.49 9.35
CA CYS A 294 -3.23 1.94 9.72
C CYS A 294 -3.32 2.60 11.10
N ASP A 295 -2.63 2.04 12.07
CA ASP A 295 -2.51 2.61 13.40
C ASP A 295 -1.32 3.55 13.46
N ILE A 296 -1.51 4.74 14.05
CA ILE A 296 -0.49 5.76 14.22
C ILE A 296 -0.41 6.16 15.68
N GLY A 297 0.81 6.24 16.19
CA GLY A 297 1.14 6.78 17.50
C GLY A 297 2.49 7.48 17.45
N PHE A 298 2.91 8.04 18.56
CA PHE A 298 4.24 8.63 18.65
C PHE A 298 4.75 8.62 20.10
N ASP A 299 6.04 8.86 20.23
CA ASP A 299 6.70 9.13 21.49
C ASP A 299 7.70 10.28 21.34
N LEU A 300 7.93 11.04 22.41
CA LEU A 300 8.85 12.16 22.44
C LEU A 300 10.06 11.81 23.31
N ASP A 301 11.24 11.98 22.75
CA ASP A 301 12.52 11.92 23.43
C ASP A 301 13.04 13.35 23.56
N GLU A 302 12.59 14.03 24.63
CA GLU A 302 12.84 15.45 24.87
C GLU A 302 14.34 15.76 25.01
N ASP A 303 15.10 14.85 25.63
CA ASP A 303 16.54 15.03 25.84
C ASP A 303 17.32 15.11 24.53
N ASN A 304 16.83 14.46 23.47
CA ASN A 304 17.44 14.41 22.15
C ASN A 304 16.68 15.22 21.08
N ASN A 305 15.68 15.99 21.48
CA ASN A 305 14.80 16.74 20.56
C ASN A 305 14.24 15.86 19.42
N ARG A 306 13.91 14.60 19.76
CA ARG A 306 13.52 13.57 18.79
C ARG A 306 12.05 13.20 18.94
N LEU A 307 11.34 13.22 17.83
CA LEU A 307 10.00 12.66 17.72
C LEU A 307 10.07 11.31 17.00
N ILE A 308 9.56 10.27 17.64
CA ILE A 308 9.44 8.92 17.07
C ILE A 308 7.99 8.74 16.62
N ALA A 309 7.72 8.90 15.34
CA ALA A 309 6.41 8.63 14.77
C ALA A 309 6.30 7.13 14.44
N LEU A 310 5.35 6.46 15.08
CA LEU A 310 5.13 5.02 14.95
C LEU A 310 3.91 4.75 14.08
N SER A 311 4.00 3.76 13.21
CA SER A 311 2.86 3.31 12.42
C SER A 311 2.90 1.81 12.16
N ALA A 312 1.70 1.20 12.11
CA ALA A 312 1.56 -0.22 11.82
C ALA A 312 0.38 -0.47 10.88
N SER A 313 0.50 -1.50 10.04
CA SER A 313 -0.56 -1.96 9.13
C SER A 313 -0.38 -3.43 8.76
N ASP A 314 -1.38 -4.03 8.10
CA ASP A 314 -1.23 -5.31 7.38
C ASP A 314 -0.69 -5.04 5.98
N ASN A 315 0.43 -5.66 5.63
CA ASN A 315 1.12 -5.45 4.34
C ASN A 315 0.35 -5.94 3.12
N LEU A 316 -0.61 -6.85 3.27
CA LEU A 316 -1.50 -7.30 2.19
C LEU A 316 -2.81 -6.52 2.13
N MET A 317 -3.21 -5.87 3.23
CA MET A 317 -4.41 -5.04 3.32
C MET A 317 -4.10 -3.57 3.02
N LYS A 318 -3.94 -2.72 4.03
CA LYS A 318 -3.60 -1.29 3.84
C LYS A 318 -2.30 -1.11 3.06
N GLY A 319 -1.39 -2.07 3.16
CA GLY A 319 -0.16 -2.09 2.39
C GLY A 319 -0.30 -2.49 0.91
N ALA A 320 -1.45 -3.02 0.46
CA ALA A 320 -1.65 -3.53 -0.91
C ALA A 320 -3.13 -3.59 -1.32
N ALA A 321 -3.75 -4.79 -1.25
CA ALA A 321 -5.09 -5.06 -1.77
C ALA A 321 -6.18 -4.21 -1.11
N GLY A 322 -6.10 -3.98 0.19
CA GLY A 322 -7.05 -3.13 0.90
C GLY A 322 -7.02 -1.68 0.42
N SER A 323 -5.82 -1.10 0.22
CA SER A 323 -5.69 0.22 -0.41
C SER A 323 -6.22 0.23 -1.84
N ALA A 324 -6.01 -0.84 -2.61
CA ALA A 324 -6.53 -0.92 -3.98
C ALA A 324 -8.06 -0.90 -4.02
N ILE A 325 -8.74 -1.63 -3.12
CA ILE A 325 -10.21 -1.59 -3.01
C ILE A 325 -10.68 -0.22 -2.52
N GLN A 326 -10.01 0.38 -1.55
CA GLN A 326 -10.32 1.74 -1.08
C GLN A 326 -10.20 2.76 -2.22
N ASN A 327 -9.12 2.69 -3.02
CA ASN A 327 -8.93 3.54 -4.21
C ASN A 327 -10.05 3.32 -5.24
N MET A 328 -10.44 2.08 -5.52
CA MET A 328 -11.55 1.77 -6.41
C MET A 328 -12.85 2.40 -5.90
N ASN A 329 -13.12 2.27 -4.60
CA ASN A 329 -14.32 2.83 -3.99
C ASN A 329 -14.40 4.34 -4.18
N VAL A 330 -13.29 5.06 -3.89
CA VAL A 330 -13.19 6.51 -4.10
C VAL A 330 -13.32 6.86 -5.58
N MET A 331 -12.61 6.17 -6.47
CA MET A 331 -12.61 6.40 -7.92
C MET A 331 -14.00 6.20 -8.56
N CYS A 332 -14.78 5.27 -8.00
CA CYS A 332 -16.08 4.88 -8.55
C CYS A 332 -17.28 5.42 -7.76
N GLY A 333 -17.03 6.16 -6.67
CA GLY A 333 -18.07 6.81 -5.87
C GLY A 333 -18.84 5.85 -4.94
N PHE A 334 -18.26 4.71 -4.55
CA PHE A 334 -18.79 3.82 -3.51
C PHE A 334 -18.42 4.33 -2.11
N ASP A 335 -19.06 3.76 -1.07
CA ASP A 335 -18.57 3.97 0.31
C ASP A 335 -17.16 3.37 0.43
N GLU A 336 -16.22 4.15 0.97
CA GLU A 336 -14.82 3.71 1.11
C GLU A 336 -14.65 2.38 1.86
N MET A 337 -15.60 2.03 2.72
CA MET A 337 -15.58 0.81 3.52
C MET A 337 -16.19 -0.41 2.82
N ASP A 338 -16.80 -0.26 1.65
CA ASP A 338 -17.40 -1.39 0.96
C ASP A 338 -16.34 -2.42 0.56
N GLY A 339 -16.61 -3.70 0.87
CA GLY A 339 -15.62 -4.77 0.75
C GLY A 339 -14.49 -4.75 1.78
N LEU A 340 -14.44 -3.76 2.70
CA LEU A 340 -13.35 -3.54 3.67
C LEU A 340 -13.78 -3.54 5.14
N ARG A 341 -15.05 -3.81 5.45
CA ARG A 341 -15.63 -3.79 6.81
C ARG A 341 -15.19 -4.99 7.67
N TYR A 342 -13.90 -5.30 7.65
CA TYR A 342 -13.35 -6.40 8.46
C TYR A 342 -12.71 -5.85 9.73
N THR A 343 -13.07 -6.45 10.87
CA THR A 343 -12.30 -6.28 12.10
C THR A 343 -10.99 -7.05 11.98
N PRO A 344 -9.90 -6.58 12.60
CA PRO A 344 -8.67 -7.35 12.66
C PRO A 344 -8.88 -8.75 13.27
N LEU A 345 -8.17 -9.71 12.72
CA LEU A 345 -8.14 -11.06 13.29
C LEU A 345 -7.29 -11.06 14.56
N THR A 346 -7.86 -11.56 15.67
CA THR A 346 -7.12 -11.74 16.90
C THR A 346 -7.75 -12.88 17.74
N PRO A 347 -6.96 -13.79 18.34
CA PRO A 347 -5.49 -13.91 18.22
C PRO A 347 -5.05 -14.51 16.89
N VAL A 348 -3.84 -14.16 16.41
CA VAL A 348 -3.18 -14.68 15.19
C VAL A 348 -1.72 -15.04 15.50
#